data_5e38148b332ec1c2ada13c27617eea67
#
_entry.id   5e38148b332ec1c2ada13c27617eea67
#
_cell.length_a   1.000
_cell.length_b   1.000
_cell.length_c   1.000
_cell.angle_alpha   90.00
_cell.angle_beta   90.00
_cell.angle_gamma   90.00
#
_symmetry.space_group_name_H-M   'P 1'
#
loop_
_entity.id
_entity.type
_entity.pdbx_description
1 polymer ?
#
loop_
_entity_poly.entity_id
_entity_poly.type
_entity_poly.pdbx_seq_one_letter_code
_entity_poly.pdbx_strand_id
1 'polypeptide(L)'
;MKKSLLSLLLLALVLAAGTASGWGFFGHRTITQIAVYDLPASMQAFYYRNMLELVRLSTVPDERRSTDPNEAPKHFIDMDHYSEEDPFGKMPRQYDQATSKFTADTLKKYGTVPWVVIEMKDSLTEAFRNRDTTNIIRYSAELSHYVGDAFVPLHTTINYDGQFTDQKGLHALWESQLPERFINTYRLDSEPAKYVKNPLDAIWTVLGQSYGFLGETFDRALRIERTMKPEVRYTFSHRYGKTSRRFSDAFADEFDKAVGGMVDYRLRSAPNLVSSLWLTAWQDAGKPDLNALMHPAKSTAAEKTKLTTELAAWKKNTIAQDQLLLAQQKMKKVEAAEKIKSARDMGDNSAETPAADTPTPTAADEDTPGFNKVKVKTKRRGADAQKIKEKAAE
;
A
#
# COMPACT_ATOMS: atom_id res chain seq x y z
N MET A 1 -40.17 -10.91 -18.06
CA MET A 1 -39.14 -11.78 -17.43
C MET A 1 -37.76 -11.76 -18.08
N LYS A 2 -37.58 -11.39 -19.36
CA LYS A 2 -36.23 -11.32 -20.01
C LYS A 2 -35.41 -10.06 -19.70
N LYS A 3 -36.02 -8.95 -19.25
CA LYS A 3 -35.34 -7.69 -18.93
C LYS A 3 -34.71 -7.66 -17.53
N SER A 4 -35.22 -8.45 -16.59
CA SER A 4 -34.64 -8.54 -15.23
C SER A 4 -33.40 -9.46 -15.15
N LEU A 5 -33.23 -10.41 -16.06
CA LEU A 5 -32.02 -11.25 -16.11
C LEU A 5 -30.81 -10.49 -16.66
N LEU A 6 -31.02 -9.56 -17.61
CA LEU A 6 -29.93 -8.76 -18.18
C LEU A 6 -29.38 -7.76 -17.17
N SER A 7 -30.23 -7.20 -16.30
CA SER A 7 -29.82 -6.26 -15.25
C SER A 7 -29.06 -6.95 -14.12
N LEU A 8 -29.37 -8.22 -13.82
CA LEU A 8 -28.61 -9.03 -12.85
C LEU A 8 -27.24 -9.48 -13.40
N LEU A 9 -27.13 -9.73 -14.71
CA LEU A 9 -25.86 -10.07 -15.35
C LEU A 9 -24.91 -8.84 -15.43
N LEU A 10 -25.44 -7.64 -15.65
CA LEU A 10 -24.65 -6.40 -15.64
C LEU A 10 -24.18 -6.03 -14.22
N LEU A 11 -24.96 -6.32 -13.19
CA LEU A 11 -24.56 -6.10 -11.79
C LEU A 11 -23.49 -7.10 -11.31
N ALA A 12 -23.48 -8.31 -11.87
CA ALA A 12 -22.48 -9.33 -11.55
C ALA A 12 -21.11 -9.09 -12.22
N LEU A 13 -21.06 -8.31 -13.32
CA LEU A 13 -19.80 -7.97 -14.01
C LEU A 13 -19.02 -6.84 -13.35
N VAL A 14 -19.63 -6.02 -12.49
CA VAL A 14 -18.96 -4.89 -11.79
C VAL A 14 -18.26 -5.35 -10.50
N LEU A 15 -18.51 -6.58 -10.01
CA LEU A 15 -17.95 -7.09 -8.76
C LEU A 15 -16.66 -7.94 -8.93
N ALA A 16 -16.13 -8.03 -10.14
CA ALA A 16 -14.88 -8.77 -10.42
C ALA A 16 -13.66 -7.88 -10.67
N ALA A 17 -13.69 -6.61 -10.25
CA ALA A 17 -12.46 -5.84 -10.11
C ALA A 17 -11.69 -6.44 -8.92
N GLY A 18 -10.78 -7.37 -9.21
CA GLY A 18 -9.78 -7.83 -8.26
C GLY A 18 -9.07 -6.60 -7.72
N THR A 19 -9.09 -6.43 -6.41
CA THR A 19 -8.32 -5.40 -5.72
C THR A 19 -6.85 -5.74 -5.88
N ALA A 20 -6.21 -5.25 -6.96
CA ALA A 20 -4.77 -5.09 -6.95
C ALA A 20 -4.51 -3.99 -5.92
N SER A 21 -4.06 -4.35 -4.73
CA SER A 21 -3.51 -3.41 -3.76
C SER A 21 -2.02 -3.32 -4.04
N GLY A 22 -1.44 -2.13 -3.92
CA GLY A 22 0.00 -1.89 -3.90
C GLY A 22 0.73 -2.85 -2.96
N TRP A 23 2.01 -2.67 -2.65
CA TRP A 23 2.67 -3.59 -1.70
C TRP A 23 1.63 -4.14 -0.74
N GLY A 24 1.26 -5.41 -0.80
CA GLY A 24 0.17 -5.93 0.03
C GLY A 24 0.28 -5.41 1.45
N PHE A 25 -0.78 -5.38 2.21
CA PHE A 25 -0.79 -4.79 3.58
C PHE A 25 0.43 -5.12 4.42
N PHE A 26 1.06 -6.27 4.18
CA PHE A 26 2.29 -6.69 4.85
C PHE A 26 3.46 -5.79 4.46
N GLY A 27 3.66 -5.53 3.18
CA GLY A 27 4.75 -4.69 2.67
C GLY A 27 4.63 -3.24 3.12
N HIS A 28 3.45 -2.61 2.97
CA HIS A 28 3.22 -1.24 3.44
C HIS A 28 3.49 -1.06 4.94
N ARG A 29 3.03 -2.01 5.76
CA ARG A 29 3.31 -1.99 7.22
C ARG A 29 4.80 -2.12 7.51
N THR A 30 5.50 -2.98 6.79
CA THR A 30 6.94 -3.15 6.93
C THR A 30 7.71 -1.90 6.53
N ILE A 31 7.42 -1.32 5.35
CA ILE A 31 8.03 -0.08 4.85
C ILE A 31 7.85 1.05 5.86
N THR A 32 6.62 1.25 6.34
CA THR A 32 6.30 2.33 7.29
C THR A 32 7.02 2.15 8.62
N GLN A 33 7.09 0.93 9.14
CA GLN A 33 7.80 0.63 10.39
C GLN A 33 9.31 0.89 10.24
N ILE A 34 9.94 0.39 9.20
CA ILE A 34 11.38 0.55 8.96
C ILE A 34 11.74 2.04 8.77
N ALA A 35 10.90 2.81 8.05
CA ALA A 35 11.12 4.24 7.87
C ALA A 35 11.22 5.03 9.20
N VAL A 36 10.57 4.56 10.28
CA VAL A 36 10.71 5.19 11.61
C VAL A 36 12.12 5.02 12.18
N TYR A 37 12.77 3.90 11.90
CA TYR A 37 14.13 3.65 12.41
C TYR A 37 15.20 4.44 11.67
N ASP A 38 14.95 4.83 10.42
CA ASP A 38 15.85 5.67 9.61
C ASP A 38 15.89 7.14 10.07
N LEU A 39 14.89 7.58 10.86
CA LEU A 39 14.74 8.98 11.24
C LEU A 39 15.83 9.45 12.22
N PRO A 40 16.22 10.74 12.14
CA PRO A 40 17.12 11.34 13.12
C PRO A 40 16.46 11.44 14.51
N ALA A 41 17.28 11.50 15.55
CA ALA A 41 16.83 11.54 16.95
C ALA A 41 15.81 12.65 17.24
N SER A 42 15.86 13.78 16.52
CA SER A 42 14.91 14.89 16.64
C SER A 42 13.47 14.54 16.22
N MET A 43 13.28 13.51 15.40
CA MET A 43 11.98 13.05 14.92
C MET A 43 11.59 11.67 15.47
N GLN A 44 12.60 10.84 15.76
CA GLN A 44 12.43 9.41 16.02
C GLN A 44 11.50 9.12 17.21
N ALA A 45 11.63 9.88 18.32
CA ALA A 45 10.79 9.65 19.51
C ALA A 45 9.30 9.89 19.24
N PHE A 46 8.97 10.93 18.47
CA PHE A 46 7.59 11.23 18.08
C PHE A 46 7.01 10.12 17.16
N TYR A 47 7.73 9.78 16.11
CA TYR A 47 7.30 8.77 15.16
C TYR A 47 7.23 7.37 15.78
N TYR A 48 8.18 7.01 16.65
CA TYR A 48 8.17 5.73 17.34
C TYR A 48 6.96 5.58 18.26
N ARG A 49 6.60 6.63 19.02
CA ARG A 49 5.42 6.61 19.87
C ARG A 49 4.12 6.42 19.09
N ASN A 50 4.06 6.97 17.89
CA ASN A 50 2.90 6.91 17.01
C ASN A 50 3.00 5.75 15.98
N MET A 51 4.00 4.87 16.10
CA MET A 51 4.30 3.87 15.07
C MET A 51 3.16 2.89 14.83
N LEU A 52 2.45 2.45 15.88
CA LEU A 52 1.30 1.55 15.71
C LEU A 52 0.22 2.19 14.82
N GLU A 53 -0.09 3.45 15.05
CA GLU A 53 -1.08 4.19 14.27
C GLU A 53 -0.57 4.49 12.86
N LEU A 54 0.69 4.89 12.70
CA LEU A 54 1.31 5.06 11.37
C LEU A 54 1.21 3.80 10.53
N VAL A 55 1.58 2.65 11.13
CA VAL A 55 1.55 1.34 10.45
C VAL A 55 0.12 0.91 10.14
N ARG A 56 -0.84 1.21 11.01
CA ARG A 56 -2.27 0.96 10.74
C ARG A 56 -2.78 1.81 9.58
N LEU A 57 -2.48 3.10 9.59
CA LEU A 57 -2.93 4.05 8.58
C LEU A 57 -2.25 3.84 7.22
N SER A 58 -1.08 3.22 7.17
CA SER A 58 -0.37 2.99 5.90
C SER A 58 -1.09 2.04 4.93
N THR A 59 -2.13 1.33 5.37
CA THR A 59 -2.96 0.47 4.50
C THR A 59 -4.33 1.08 4.17
N VAL A 60 -4.68 2.22 4.76
CA VAL A 60 -5.98 2.86 4.56
C VAL A 60 -6.23 3.33 3.13
N PRO A 61 -5.25 3.83 2.36
CA PRO A 61 -5.47 4.17 0.96
C PRO A 61 -6.00 2.98 0.14
N ASP A 62 -5.47 1.78 0.31
CA ASP A 62 -5.97 0.58 -0.35
C ASP A 62 -7.41 0.22 0.08
N GLU A 63 -7.71 0.35 1.36
CA GLU A 63 -9.07 0.12 1.88
C GLU A 63 -10.07 1.12 1.27
N ARG A 64 -9.66 2.38 1.10
CA ARG A 64 -10.44 3.48 0.50
C ARG A 64 -10.82 3.24 -0.96
N ARG A 65 -10.03 2.47 -1.73
CA ARG A 65 -10.31 2.14 -3.14
C ARG A 65 -11.70 1.53 -3.34
N SER A 66 -12.24 0.87 -2.32
CA SER A 66 -13.57 0.26 -2.38
C SER A 66 -14.73 1.27 -2.23
N THR A 67 -14.45 2.46 -1.70
CA THR A 67 -15.46 3.47 -1.34
C THR A 67 -15.27 4.81 -2.05
N ASP A 68 -14.04 5.13 -2.51
CA ASP A 68 -13.72 6.34 -3.26
C ASP A 68 -13.21 6.00 -4.66
N PRO A 69 -13.97 6.31 -5.72
CA PRO A 69 -13.57 6.04 -7.11
C PRO A 69 -12.37 6.90 -7.57
N ASN A 70 -11.97 7.93 -6.81
CA ASN A 70 -10.81 8.76 -7.11
C ASN A 70 -9.52 8.23 -6.46
N GLU A 71 -9.62 7.19 -5.64
CA GLU A 71 -8.47 6.67 -4.92
C GLU A 71 -7.58 5.80 -5.80
N ALA A 72 -8.16 4.87 -6.57
CA ALA A 72 -7.40 3.91 -7.35
C ALA A 72 -6.30 4.53 -8.25
N PRO A 73 -6.52 5.65 -8.98
CA PRO A 73 -5.50 6.27 -9.82
C PRO A 73 -4.26 6.80 -9.07
N LYS A 74 -4.34 6.97 -7.76
CA LYS A 74 -3.25 7.51 -6.93
C LYS A 74 -2.12 6.51 -6.67
N HIS A 75 -2.38 5.22 -6.93
CA HIS A 75 -1.49 4.12 -6.58
C HIS A 75 -0.49 3.73 -7.68
N PHE A 76 -0.69 4.19 -8.92
CA PHE A 76 0.07 3.73 -10.07
C PHE A 76 0.30 4.84 -11.11
N ILE A 77 1.08 4.53 -12.14
CA ILE A 77 1.17 5.28 -13.38
C ILE A 77 1.55 4.34 -14.52
N ASP A 78 0.65 4.11 -15.46
CA ASP A 78 0.82 3.20 -16.59
C ASP A 78 1.67 3.85 -17.69
N MET A 79 2.98 3.77 -17.55
CA MET A 79 3.94 4.49 -18.39
C MET A 79 3.91 4.03 -19.85
N ASP A 80 3.68 2.75 -20.09
CA ASP A 80 3.55 2.13 -21.43
C ASP A 80 2.35 2.64 -22.23
N HIS A 81 1.35 3.26 -21.57
CA HIS A 81 0.26 3.95 -22.26
C HIS A 81 0.75 5.18 -23.04
N TYR A 82 1.76 5.88 -22.53
CA TYR A 82 2.18 7.17 -23.08
C TYR A 82 3.21 7.04 -24.22
N SER A 83 3.98 5.96 -24.25
CA SER A 83 4.89 5.60 -25.34
C SER A 83 5.43 4.19 -25.10
N GLU A 84 5.55 3.40 -26.16
CA GLU A 84 6.19 2.09 -26.10
C GLU A 84 7.73 2.20 -26.08
N GLU A 85 8.30 3.18 -26.80
CA GLU A 85 9.76 3.31 -26.99
C GLU A 85 10.42 4.13 -25.89
N ASP A 86 9.84 5.28 -25.55
CA ASP A 86 10.42 6.24 -24.59
C ASP A 86 9.33 6.89 -23.71
N PRO A 87 8.71 6.11 -22.81
CA PRO A 87 7.62 6.65 -22.00
C PRO A 87 8.07 7.78 -21.06
N PHE A 88 9.29 7.68 -20.49
CA PHE A 88 9.80 8.68 -19.55
C PHE A 88 10.28 9.97 -20.22
N GLY A 89 10.81 9.91 -21.43
CA GLY A 89 11.16 11.10 -22.21
C GLY A 89 9.93 11.81 -22.80
N LYS A 90 8.83 11.10 -23.00
CA LYS A 90 7.57 11.68 -23.49
C LYS A 90 6.70 12.28 -22.39
N MET A 91 6.82 11.80 -21.14
CA MET A 91 6.00 12.25 -20.01
C MET A 91 6.60 13.51 -19.36
N PRO A 92 5.89 14.67 -19.37
CA PRO A 92 6.29 15.83 -18.58
C PRO A 92 6.22 15.51 -17.08
N ARG A 93 7.26 15.90 -16.33
CA ARG A 93 7.31 15.63 -14.89
C ARG A 93 6.37 16.52 -14.07
N GLN A 94 6.15 17.77 -14.51
CA GLN A 94 5.23 18.70 -13.85
C GLN A 94 3.78 18.39 -14.22
N TYR A 95 2.89 18.38 -13.22
CA TYR A 95 1.48 17.99 -13.40
C TYR A 95 0.73 18.86 -14.40
N ASP A 96 0.91 20.18 -14.35
CA ASP A 96 0.29 21.14 -15.27
C ASP A 96 0.74 20.93 -16.72
N GLN A 97 2.02 20.65 -16.95
CA GLN A 97 2.55 20.32 -18.27
C GLN A 97 2.03 18.96 -18.75
N ALA A 98 1.97 17.95 -17.87
CA ALA A 98 1.41 16.65 -18.18
C ALA A 98 -0.09 16.75 -18.51
N THR A 99 -0.85 17.50 -17.73
CA THR A 99 -2.28 17.77 -17.99
C THR A 99 -2.51 18.51 -19.30
N SER A 100 -1.66 19.50 -19.60
CA SER A 100 -1.74 20.23 -20.89
C SER A 100 -1.47 19.33 -22.08
N LYS A 101 -0.62 18.31 -21.93
CA LYS A 101 -0.26 17.38 -23.01
C LYS A 101 -1.25 16.21 -23.16
N PHE A 102 -1.73 15.64 -22.06
CA PHE A 102 -2.46 14.37 -22.04
C PHE A 102 -3.88 14.48 -21.47
N THR A 103 -4.32 15.64 -21.00
CA THR A 103 -5.57 15.92 -20.27
C THR A 103 -5.63 15.30 -18.86
N ALA A 104 -6.38 15.94 -17.97
CA ALA A 104 -6.58 15.46 -16.60
C ALA A 104 -7.28 14.09 -16.55
N ASP A 105 -8.26 13.86 -17.43
CA ASP A 105 -9.00 12.58 -17.48
C ASP A 105 -8.10 11.43 -17.92
N THR A 106 -7.20 11.66 -18.87
CA THR A 106 -6.22 10.67 -19.30
C THR A 106 -5.24 10.34 -18.16
N LEU A 107 -4.69 11.36 -17.48
CA LEU A 107 -3.82 11.14 -16.34
C LEU A 107 -4.55 10.39 -15.22
N LYS A 108 -5.78 10.77 -14.90
CA LYS A 108 -6.60 10.06 -13.91
C LYS A 108 -6.84 8.60 -14.32
N LYS A 109 -7.09 8.32 -15.59
CA LYS A 109 -7.31 6.95 -16.07
C LYS A 109 -6.07 6.06 -15.95
N TYR A 110 -4.90 6.59 -16.27
CA TYR A 110 -3.64 5.85 -16.34
C TYR A 110 -2.69 6.13 -15.17
N GLY A 111 -3.20 6.77 -14.11
CA GLY A 111 -2.54 6.90 -12.83
C GLY A 111 -1.78 8.21 -12.62
N THR A 112 -1.66 8.59 -11.32
CA THR A 112 -1.15 9.90 -10.91
C THR A 112 -0.16 9.84 -9.73
N VAL A 113 0.37 8.65 -9.39
CA VAL A 113 1.20 8.43 -8.20
C VAL A 113 2.35 9.43 -8.03
N PRO A 114 3.12 9.87 -9.06
CA PRO A 114 4.26 10.77 -8.83
C PRO A 114 3.82 12.13 -8.27
N TRP A 115 2.69 12.64 -8.71
CA TRP A 115 2.16 13.93 -8.25
C TRP A 115 1.47 13.83 -6.90
N VAL A 116 0.80 12.69 -6.64
CA VAL A 116 0.18 12.40 -5.33
C VAL A 116 1.25 12.34 -4.23
N VAL A 117 2.42 11.76 -4.49
CA VAL A 117 3.54 11.76 -3.54
C VAL A 117 3.95 13.19 -3.17
N ILE A 118 3.98 14.11 -4.14
CA ILE A 118 4.32 15.51 -3.88
C ILE A 118 3.21 16.20 -3.10
N GLU A 119 1.95 16.00 -3.47
CA GLU A 119 0.78 16.52 -2.76
C GLU A 119 0.78 16.09 -1.28
N MET A 120 1.04 14.79 -1.01
CA MET A 120 1.10 14.28 0.35
C MET A 120 2.29 14.84 1.14
N LYS A 121 3.46 14.99 0.49
CA LYS A 121 4.64 15.62 1.10
C LYS A 121 4.36 17.09 1.46
N ASP A 122 3.69 17.84 0.58
CA ASP A 122 3.35 19.24 0.83
C ASP A 122 2.28 19.37 1.92
N SER A 123 1.27 18.50 1.91
CA SER A 123 0.26 18.40 2.98
C SER A 123 0.90 18.07 4.33
N LEU A 124 1.89 17.17 4.35
CA LEU A 124 2.66 16.87 5.56
C LEU A 124 3.49 18.07 6.03
N THR A 125 4.10 18.82 5.09
CA THR A 125 4.83 20.05 5.42
C THR A 125 3.91 21.07 6.11
N GLU A 126 2.70 21.26 5.59
CA GLU A 126 1.74 22.18 6.18
C GLU A 126 1.23 21.67 7.53
N ALA A 127 0.99 20.37 7.70
CA ALA A 127 0.62 19.78 8.97
C ALA A 127 1.71 20.02 10.05
N PHE A 128 3.00 19.93 9.68
CA PHE A 128 4.10 20.29 10.57
C PHE A 128 4.12 21.77 10.95
N ARG A 129 3.89 22.68 9.99
CA ARG A 129 3.80 24.14 10.27
C ARG A 129 2.71 24.46 11.27
N ASN A 130 1.55 23.81 11.10
CA ASN A 130 0.38 23.99 11.95
C ASN A 130 0.46 23.20 13.26
N ARG A 131 1.49 22.35 13.46
CA ARG A 131 1.65 21.47 14.62
C ARG A 131 0.44 20.56 14.83
N ASP A 132 -0.20 20.15 13.73
CA ASP A 132 -1.37 19.27 13.72
C ASP A 132 -0.93 17.80 13.79
N THR A 133 -0.86 17.26 14.99
CA THR A 133 -0.42 15.90 15.27
C THR A 133 -1.21 14.85 14.49
N THR A 134 -2.53 15.01 14.41
CA THR A 134 -3.41 14.08 13.71
C THR A 134 -3.07 14.02 12.22
N ASN A 135 -2.95 15.18 11.58
CA ASN A 135 -2.61 15.27 10.16
C ASN A 135 -1.13 14.96 9.89
N ILE A 136 -0.19 15.23 10.80
CA ILE A 136 1.20 14.77 10.68
C ILE A 136 1.23 13.23 10.55
N ILE A 137 0.55 12.51 11.44
CA ILE A 137 0.51 11.05 11.43
C ILE A 137 -0.20 10.54 10.18
N ARG A 138 -1.36 11.10 9.83
CA ARG A 138 -2.14 10.71 8.66
C ARG A 138 -1.35 10.88 7.36
N TYR A 139 -0.83 12.09 7.09
CA TYR A 139 -0.11 12.35 5.84
C TYR A 139 1.23 11.62 5.77
N SER A 140 1.88 11.37 6.91
CA SER A 140 3.07 10.52 6.95
C SER A 140 2.75 9.10 6.51
N ALA A 141 1.65 8.52 6.98
CA ALA A 141 1.23 7.18 6.61
C ALA A 141 0.78 7.09 5.14
N GLU A 142 -0.01 8.05 4.65
CA GLU A 142 -0.44 8.11 3.25
C GLU A 142 0.75 8.33 2.31
N LEU A 143 1.68 9.21 2.65
CA LEU A 143 2.93 9.40 1.90
C LEU A 143 3.76 8.12 1.83
N SER A 144 3.87 7.39 2.96
CA SER A 144 4.55 6.09 2.99
C SER A 144 3.92 5.08 2.05
N HIS A 145 2.58 5.05 1.99
CA HIS A 145 1.83 4.17 1.10
C HIS A 145 2.16 4.43 -0.37
N TYR A 146 1.92 5.66 -0.86
CA TYR A 146 2.12 5.97 -2.28
C TYR A 146 3.59 5.93 -2.72
N VAL A 147 4.53 6.27 -1.82
CA VAL A 147 5.95 6.03 -2.08
C VAL A 147 6.22 4.54 -2.20
N GLY A 148 5.68 3.71 -1.31
CA GLY A 148 5.78 2.25 -1.40
C GLY A 148 5.32 1.73 -2.75
N ASP A 149 4.15 2.15 -3.22
CA ASP A 149 3.58 1.78 -4.52
C ASP A 149 4.50 2.10 -5.69
N ALA A 150 5.14 3.27 -5.68
CA ALA A 150 6.09 3.65 -6.72
C ALA A 150 7.31 2.71 -6.81
N PHE A 151 7.62 1.95 -5.76
CA PHE A 151 8.69 0.94 -5.75
C PHE A 151 8.26 -0.41 -6.34
N VAL A 152 6.99 -0.63 -6.64
CA VAL A 152 6.47 -1.86 -7.26
C VAL A 152 6.56 -1.74 -8.78
N PRO A 153 7.29 -2.63 -9.48
CA PRO A 153 7.37 -2.60 -10.95
C PRO A 153 5.99 -2.62 -11.62
N LEU A 154 5.10 -3.46 -11.12
CA LEU A 154 3.77 -3.68 -11.70
C LEU A 154 2.81 -2.49 -11.53
N HIS A 155 3.16 -1.46 -10.76
CA HIS A 155 2.46 -0.18 -10.70
C HIS A 155 2.85 0.82 -11.80
N THR A 156 3.64 0.38 -12.79
CA THR A 156 4.12 1.26 -13.88
C THR A 156 3.66 0.82 -15.28
N THR A 157 2.74 -0.16 -15.37
CA THR A 157 2.27 -0.76 -16.62
C THR A 157 0.78 -1.07 -16.62
N ILE A 158 0.13 -0.93 -17.78
CA ILE A 158 -1.24 -1.40 -17.99
C ILE A 158 -1.39 -2.93 -17.84
N ASN A 159 -0.29 -3.69 -17.97
CA ASN A 159 -0.25 -5.15 -17.74
C ASN A 159 0.04 -5.49 -16.27
N TYR A 160 -0.47 -4.70 -15.36
CA TYR A 160 -0.13 -4.72 -13.93
C TYR A 160 -0.28 -6.09 -13.24
N ASP A 161 -1.18 -6.96 -13.70
CA ASP A 161 -1.42 -8.29 -13.11
C ASP A 161 -1.00 -9.44 -14.05
N GLY A 162 -0.31 -9.12 -15.14
CA GLY A 162 0.03 -10.10 -16.17
C GLY A 162 -1.15 -10.54 -17.03
N GLN A 163 -2.26 -9.78 -17.02
CA GLN A 163 -3.51 -10.12 -17.71
C GLN A 163 -3.38 -10.16 -19.24
N PHE A 164 -2.43 -9.45 -19.82
CA PHE A 164 -2.15 -9.44 -21.27
C PHE A 164 -1.10 -10.45 -21.69
N THR A 165 -0.42 -11.10 -20.73
CA THR A 165 0.65 -12.07 -20.97
C THR A 165 0.31 -13.47 -20.44
N ASP A 166 -0.96 -13.72 -20.08
CA ASP A 166 -1.47 -14.95 -19.46
C ASP A 166 -0.81 -15.32 -18.11
N GLN A 167 -0.30 -14.30 -17.39
CA GLN A 167 0.38 -14.44 -16.11
C GLN A 167 -0.44 -13.85 -14.96
N LYS A 168 -1.77 -13.93 -15.07
CA LYS A 168 -2.69 -13.32 -14.10
C LYS A 168 -2.46 -13.79 -12.67
N GLY A 169 -2.29 -12.84 -11.76
CA GLY A 169 -1.95 -13.04 -10.35
C GLY A 169 -0.50 -12.67 -10.03
N LEU A 170 0.28 -12.22 -11.04
CA LEU A 170 1.68 -11.86 -10.87
C LEU A 170 1.86 -10.68 -9.91
N HIS A 171 0.91 -9.75 -9.90
CA HIS A 171 0.91 -8.62 -8.98
C HIS A 171 0.93 -9.09 -7.51
N ALA A 172 -0.10 -9.85 -7.12
CA ALA A 172 -0.19 -10.36 -5.75
C ALA A 172 0.97 -11.31 -5.39
N LEU A 173 1.53 -12.03 -6.36
CA LEU A 173 2.72 -12.84 -6.15
C LEU A 173 3.91 -11.95 -5.74
N TRP A 174 4.20 -10.92 -6.53
CA TRP A 174 5.38 -10.07 -6.36
C TRP A 174 5.33 -9.24 -5.08
N GLU A 175 4.22 -8.57 -4.82
CA GLU A 175 4.09 -7.56 -3.76
C GLU A 175 3.58 -8.08 -2.43
N SER A 176 2.88 -9.23 -2.43
CA SER A 176 2.26 -9.78 -1.24
C SER A 176 2.88 -11.13 -0.86
N GLN A 177 2.84 -12.11 -1.78
CA GLN A 177 3.22 -13.47 -1.46
C GLN A 177 4.73 -13.61 -1.21
N LEU A 178 5.58 -12.96 -2.01
CA LEU A 178 7.03 -12.98 -1.78
C LEU A 178 7.42 -12.30 -0.46
N PRO A 179 7.01 -11.05 -0.16
CA PRO A 179 7.33 -10.42 1.12
C PRO A 179 6.82 -11.21 2.34
N GLU A 180 5.57 -11.68 2.30
CA GLU A 180 5.02 -12.47 3.41
C GLU A 180 5.80 -13.76 3.66
N ARG A 181 6.25 -14.43 2.61
CA ARG A 181 6.90 -15.73 2.68
C ARG A 181 8.40 -15.63 3.00
N PHE A 182 9.09 -14.64 2.41
CA PHE A 182 10.56 -14.57 2.43
C PHE A 182 11.12 -13.42 3.28
N ILE A 183 10.30 -12.69 4.04
CA ILE A 183 10.75 -11.54 4.83
C ILE A 183 11.94 -11.86 5.76
N ASN A 184 12.04 -13.09 6.28
CA ASN A 184 13.13 -13.51 7.15
C ASN A 184 14.47 -13.66 6.41
N THR A 185 14.47 -13.69 5.07
CA THR A 185 15.67 -13.80 4.23
C THR A 185 16.05 -12.46 3.62
N TYR A 186 15.14 -11.47 3.59
CA TYR A 186 15.35 -10.16 3.03
C TYR A 186 16.10 -9.24 4.00
N ARG A 187 16.82 -8.28 3.44
CA ARG A 187 17.50 -7.24 4.20
C ARG A 187 16.54 -6.07 4.45
N LEU A 188 16.48 -5.64 5.70
CA LEU A 188 15.64 -4.51 6.13
C LEU A 188 16.47 -3.37 6.74
N ASP A 189 17.80 -3.48 6.73
CA ASP A 189 18.71 -2.40 7.10
C ASP A 189 18.73 -1.37 5.97
N SER A 190 18.22 -0.18 6.25
CA SER A 190 18.20 0.95 5.31
C SER A 190 19.16 2.07 5.75
N GLU A 191 19.38 3.02 4.86
CA GLU A 191 20.25 4.17 5.12
C GLU A 191 19.49 5.23 5.95
N PRO A 192 20.20 6.03 6.79
CA PRO A 192 19.58 7.14 7.49
C PRO A 192 18.89 8.12 6.54
N ALA A 193 17.76 8.68 6.98
CA ALA A 193 17.01 9.69 6.25
C ALA A 193 17.89 10.90 5.85
N LYS A 194 17.73 11.37 4.61
CA LYS A 194 18.47 12.52 4.04
C LYS A 194 17.47 13.53 3.49
N TYR A 195 17.84 14.82 3.56
CA TYR A 195 17.03 15.86 2.91
C TYR A 195 17.02 15.64 1.39
N VAL A 196 15.84 15.63 0.79
CA VAL A 196 15.65 15.46 -0.66
C VAL A 196 15.43 16.82 -1.29
N LYS A 197 16.44 17.32 -2.00
CA LYS A 197 16.39 18.66 -2.63
C LYS A 197 15.31 18.78 -3.69
N ASN A 198 15.06 17.72 -4.46
CA ASN A 198 14.04 17.67 -5.49
C ASN A 198 13.18 16.39 -5.35
N PRO A 199 12.12 16.43 -4.53
CA PRO A 199 11.25 15.27 -4.32
C PRO A 199 10.61 14.74 -5.60
N LEU A 200 10.22 15.62 -6.53
CA LEU A 200 9.61 15.22 -7.80
C LEU A 200 10.57 14.41 -8.67
N ASP A 201 11.83 14.82 -8.79
CA ASP A 201 12.83 14.06 -9.54
C ASP A 201 13.18 12.74 -8.86
N ALA A 202 13.19 12.72 -7.53
CA ALA A 202 13.43 11.48 -6.76
C ALA A 202 12.36 10.43 -7.05
N ILE A 203 11.07 10.79 -7.01
CA ILE A 203 9.99 9.84 -7.28
C ILE A 203 9.97 9.39 -8.75
N TRP A 204 10.23 10.28 -9.70
CA TRP A 204 10.35 9.92 -11.11
C TRP A 204 11.53 8.99 -11.38
N THR A 205 12.64 9.13 -10.64
CA THR A 205 13.77 8.20 -10.70
C THR A 205 13.37 6.81 -10.22
N VAL A 206 12.62 6.74 -9.11
CA VAL A 206 12.08 5.47 -8.56
C VAL A 206 11.17 4.79 -9.56
N LEU A 207 10.24 5.53 -10.17
CA LEU A 207 9.32 5.00 -11.19
C LEU A 207 10.06 4.49 -12.44
N GLY A 208 11.10 5.21 -12.88
CA GLY A 208 11.95 4.75 -13.98
C GLY A 208 12.67 3.43 -13.68
N GLN A 209 13.16 3.27 -12.45
CA GLN A 209 13.75 2.00 -12.00
C GLN A 209 12.69 0.89 -11.94
N SER A 210 11.49 1.18 -11.41
CA SER A 210 10.38 0.23 -11.32
C SER A 210 9.99 -0.27 -12.72
N TYR A 211 9.82 0.64 -13.67
CA TYR A 211 9.53 0.30 -15.06
C TYR A 211 10.62 -0.57 -15.70
N GLY A 212 11.89 -0.24 -15.42
CA GLY A 212 13.03 -1.01 -15.90
C GLY A 212 13.06 -2.46 -15.42
N PHE A 213 12.41 -2.78 -14.29
CA PHE A 213 12.30 -4.13 -13.76
C PHE A 213 11.15 -4.96 -14.37
N LEU A 214 10.26 -4.37 -15.16
CA LEU A 214 9.10 -5.07 -15.73
C LEU A 214 9.53 -6.25 -16.60
N GLY A 215 10.45 -6.04 -17.54
CA GLY A 215 10.91 -7.08 -18.44
C GLY A 215 11.41 -8.30 -17.68
N GLU A 216 12.28 -8.10 -16.69
CA GLU A 216 12.78 -9.20 -15.87
C GLU A 216 11.67 -9.88 -15.07
N THR A 217 10.73 -9.12 -14.51
CA THR A 217 9.61 -9.66 -13.73
C THR A 217 8.75 -10.61 -14.58
N PHE A 218 8.34 -10.19 -15.78
CA PHE A 218 7.53 -11.02 -16.69
C PHE A 218 8.30 -12.20 -17.26
N ASP A 219 9.54 -11.99 -17.71
CA ASP A 219 10.37 -13.03 -18.31
C ASP A 219 10.70 -14.16 -17.34
N ARG A 220 11.01 -13.83 -16.08
CA ARG A 220 11.29 -14.85 -15.05
C ARG A 220 10.05 -15.67 -14.74
N ALA A 221 8.89 -15.05 -14.57
CA ALA A 221 7.64 -15.78 -14.37
C ALA A 221 7.33 -16.70 -15.57
N LEU A 222 7.46 -16.21 -16.79
CA LEU A 222 7.22 -17.00 -18.01
C LEU A 222 8.16 -18.20 -18.11
N ARG A 223 9.46 -18.05 -17.76
CA ARG A 223 10.42 -19.18 -17.76
C ARG A 223 10.03 -20.24 -16.77
N ILE A 224 9.59 -19.88 -15.57
CA ILE A 224 9.12 -20.82 -14.54
C ILE A 224 7.87 -21.54 -15.02
N GLU A 225 6.91 -20.84 -15.60
CA GLU A 225 5.70 -21.43 -16.17
C GLU A 225 6.02 -22.50 -17.23
N ARG A 226 6.99 -22.25 -18.09
CA ARG A 226 7.39 -23.21 -19.14
C ARG A 226 8.02 -24.47 -18.58
N THR A 227 8.67 -24.42 -17.42
CA THR A 227 9.36 -25.56 -16.82
C THR A 227 8.53 -26.27 -15.75
N MET A 228 7.59 -25.58 -15.12
CA MET A 228 6.75 -26.12 -14.06
C MET A 228 5.48 -26.77 -14.64
N LYS A 229 5.13 -27.95 -14.14
CA LYS A 229 3.90 -28.64 -14.53
C LYS A 229 2.66 -27.78 -14.21
N PRO A 230 1.67 -27.68 -15.12
CA PRO A 230 0.49 -26.81 -14.94
C PRO A 230 -0.26 -27.05 -13.63
N GLU A 231 -0.35 -28.29 -13.18
CA GLU A 231 -1.12 -28.72 -12.01
C GLU A 231 -0.56 -28.17 -10.70
N VAL A 232 0.72 -27.78 -10.67
CA VAL A 232 1.40 -27.29 -9.45
C VAL A 232 1.67 -25.78 -9.50
N ARG A 233 1.29 -25.08 -10.58
CA ARG A 233 1.54 -23.63 -10.72
C ARG A 233 0.65 -22.80 -9.81
N TYR A 234 -0.57 -23.25 -9.58
CA TYR A 234 -1.58 -22.50 -8.85
C TYR A 234 -2.13 -23.29 -7.69
N THR A 235 -2.61 -22.55 -6.69
CA THR A 235 -3.36 -23.08 -5.55
C THR A 235 -4.53 -22.14 -5.23
N PHE A 236 -5.39 -22.56 -4.29
CA PHE A 236 -6.45 -21.71 -3.76
C PHE A 236 -6.11 -21.34 -2.32
N SER A 237 -6.32 -20.08 -1.99
CA SER A 237 -6.23 -19.59 -0.62
C SER A 237 -7.58 -19.06 -0.18
N HIS A 238 -7.91 -19.29 1.10
CA HIS A 238 -9.08 -18.70 1.72
C HIS A 238 -8.60 -17.68 2.76
N ARG A 239 -8.83 -16.40 2.48
CA ARG A 239 -8.49 -15.30 3.38
C ARG A 239 -9.61 -14.28 3.41
N TYR A 240 -9.91 -13.75 4.59
CA TYR A 240 -10.97 -12.72 4.78
C TYR A 240 -12.35 -13.14 4.23
N GLY A 241 -12.68 -14.43 4.34
CA GLY A 241 -13.96 -14.95 3.85
C GLY A 241 -14.06 -15.11 2.32
N LYS A 242 -12.97 -14.95 1.59
CA LYS A 242 -12.91 -15.12 0.13
C LYS A 242 -11.94 -16.21 -0.27
N THR A 243 -12.35 -17.08 -1.19
CA THR A 243 -11.46 -18.05 -1.85
C THR A 243 -10.97 -17.45 -3.17
N SER A 244 -9.66 -17.39 -3.35
CA SER A 244 -9.02 -16.88 -4.56
C SER A 244 -7.94 -17.84 -5.07
N ARG A 245 -7.81 -17.94 -6.40
CA ARG A 245 -6.67 -18.60 -7.04
C ARG A 245 -5.43 -17.70 -6.89
N ARG A 246 -4.31 -18.28 -6.51
CA ARG A 246 -3.01 -17.63 -6.47
C ARG A 246 -1.92 -18.55 -7.02
N PHE A 247 -0.76 -18.01 -7.30
CA PHE A 247 0.41 -18.86 -7.55
C PHE A 247 0.69 -19.74 -6.34
N SER A 248 1.12 -20.97 -6.59
CA SER A 248 1.45 -21.93 -5.53
C SER A 248 2.70 -21.51 -4.77
N ASP A 249 2.89 -22.10 -3.60
CA ASP A 249 4.11 -21.88 -2.82
C ASP A 249 5.34 -22.39 -3.57
N ALA A 250 5.22 -23.50 -4.31
CA ALA A 250 6.30 -24.01 -5.16
C ALA A 250 6.67 -23.03 -6.28
N PHE A 251 5.67 -22.36 -6.88
CA PHE A 251 5.93 -21.32 -7.87
C PHE A 251 6.60 -20.09 -7.22
N ALA A 252 6.13 -19.67 -6.04
CA ALA A 252 6.72 -18.57 -5.32
C ALA A 252 8.18 -18.83 -4.92
N ASP A 253 8.51 -20.07 -4.52
CA ASP A 253 9.89 -20.48 -4.19
C ASP A 253 10.83 -20.37 -5.41
N GLU A 254 10.40 -20.80 -6.59
CA GLU A 254 11.19 -20.64 -7.82
C GLU A 254 11.25 -19.17 -8.29
N PHE A 255 10.18 -18.42 -8.10
CA PHE A 255 10.15 -17.01 -8.49
C PHE A 255 11.01 -16.15 -7.57
N ASP A 256 11.04 -16.44 -6.25
CA ASP A 256 11.93 -15.76 -5.32
C ASP A 256 13.41 -16.01 -5.64
N LYS A 257 13.79 -17.24 -6.01
CA LYS A 257 15.16 -17.53 -6.48
C LYS A 257 15.56 -16.67 -7.70
N ALA A 258 14.59 -16.31 -8.53
CA ALA A 258 14.83 -15.54 -9.74
C ALA A 258 14.78 -14.02 -9.56
N VAL A 259 13.88 -13.52 -8.72
CA VAL A 259 13.61 -12.08 -8.54
C VAL A 259 13.67 -11.60 -7.07
N GLY A 260 13.90 -12.48 -6.11
CA GLY A 260 13.91 -12.13 -4.67
C GLY A 260 14.91 -11.03 -4.34
N GLY A 261 16.07 -11.00 -5.01
CA GLY A 261 17.02 -9.90 -4.86
C GLY A 261 16.47 -8.54 -5.33
N MET A 262 15.60 -8.52 -6.34
CA MET A 262 14.88 -7.31 -6.77
C MET A 262 13.86 -6.89 -5.71
N VAL A 263 13.05 -7.83 -5.22
CA VAL A 263 12.05 -7.56 -4.17
C VAL A 263 12.73 -7.04 -2.89
N ASP A 264 13.78 -7.70 -2.43
CA ASP A 264 14.63 -7.27 -1.31
C ASP A 264 15.13 -5.84 -1.50
N TYR A 265 15.73 -5.55 -2.65
CA TYR A 265 16.25 -4.21 -2.96
C TYR A 265 15.15 -3.14 -2.92
N ARG A 266 13.97 -3.42 -3.49
CA ARG A 266 12.85 -2.47 -3.53
C ARG A 266 12.24 -2.28 -2.15
N LEU A 267 12.03 -3.36 -1.40
CA LEU A 267 11.48 -3.33 -0.04
C LEU A 267 12.40 -2.60 0.94
N ARG A 268 13.73 -2.72 0.76
CA ARG A 268 14.74 -2.03 1.57
C ARG A 268 14.90 -0.55 1.20
N SER A 269 14.75 -0.21 -0.09
CA SER A 269 14.97 1.16 -0.55
C SER A 269 13.76 2.08 -0.30
N ALA A 270 12.54 1.53 -0.28
CA ALA A 270 11.33 2.31 -0.06
C ALA A 270 11.30 3.03 1.31
N PRO A 271 11.63 2.40 2.46
CA PRO A 271 11.68 3.08 3.75
C PRO A 271 12.62 4.28 3.77
N ASN A 272 13.76 4.17 3.09
CA ASN A 272 14.73 5.27 3.03
C ASN A 272 14.19 6.50 2.31
N LEU A 273 13.47 6.34 1.20
CA LEU A 273 12.83 7.47 0.54
C LEU A 273 11.67 8.02 1.37
N VAL A 274 10.86 7.16 2.00
CA VAL A 274 9.77 7.55 2.90
C VAL A 274 10.30 8.43 4.04
N SER A 275 11.27 7.93 4.79
CA SER A 275 11.88 8.66 5.92
C SER A 275 12.56 9.95 5.48
N SER A 276 13.19 9.94 4.30
CA SER A 276 13.81 11.13 3.71
C SER A 276 12.79 12.19 3.30
N LEU A 277 11.61 11.80 2.78
CA LEU A 277 10.53 12.74 2.48
C LEU A 277 9.85 13.25 3.76
N TRP A 278 9.70 12.44 4.80
CA TRP A 278 9.24 12.91 6.11
C TRP A 278 10.21 13.95 6.71
N LEU A 279 11.51 13.67 6.66
CA LEU A 279 12.56 14.60 7.10
C LEU A 279 12.53 15.88 6.29
N THR A 280 12.36 15.78 4.97
CA THR A 280 12.28 16.93 4.07
C THR A 280 11.08 17.81 4.43
N ALA A 281 9.90 17.24 4.56
CA ALA A 281 8.68 17.95 4.95
C ALA A 281 8.84 18.67 6.32
N TRP A 282 9.46 18.00 7.30
CA TRP A 282 9.74 18.59 8.61
C TRP A 282 10.75 19.74 8.53
N GLN A 283 11.80 19.61 7.71
CA GLN A 283 12.78 20.69 7.52
C GLN A 283 12.18 21.88 6.78
N ASP A 284 11.40 21.65 5.71
CA ASP A 284 10.68 22.68 4.94
C ASP A 284 9.64 23.43 5.79
N ALA A 285 9.12 22.77 6.83
CA ALA A 285 8.22 23.38 7.81
C ALA A 285 8.93 24.21 8.89
N GLY A 286 10.25 24.33 8.85
CA GLY A 286 11.03 25.07 9.84
C GLY A 286 11.42 24.26 11.09
N LYS A 287 11.41 22.93 11.00
CA LYS A 287 11.86 22.01 12.08
C LYS A 287 11.13 22.20 13.40
N PRO A 288 9.78 22.17 13.43
CA PRO A 288 9.03 22.32 14.68
C PRO A 288 9.48 21.29 15.74
N ASP A 289 9.46 21.68 17.02
CA ASP A 289 9.77 20.73 18.10
C ASP A 289 8.67 19.70 18.25
N LEU A 290 8.94 18.47 17.83
CA LEU A 290 7.99 17.36 17.90
C LEU A 290 7.81 16.81 19.34
N ASN A 291 8.77 17.05 20.25
CA ASN A 291 8.59 16.65 21.64
C ASN A 291 7.47 17.44 22.32
N ALA A 292 7.30 18.72 21.91
CA ALA A 292 6.18 19.54 22.40
C ALA A 292 4.79 19.03 21.99
N LEU A 293 4.73 18.17 20.95
CA LEU A 293 3.48 17.55 20.47
C LEU A 293 3.17 16.21 21.13
N MET A 294 4.10 15.67 21.94
CA MET A 294 3.89 14.41 22.65
C MET A 294 3.30 14.62 24.05
N HIS A 295 2.38 13.77 24.46
CA HIS A 295 1.83 13.75 25.80
C HIS A 295 1.95 12.35 26.44
N PRO A 296 2.80 12.17 27.48
CA PRO A 296 3.73 13.16 28.06
C PRO A 296 4.87 13.53 27.09
N ALA A 297 5.44 14.72 27.24
CA ALA A 297 6.46 15.27 26.33
C ALA A 297 7.77 14.43 26.27
N LYS A 298 8.01 13.60 27.26
CA LYS A 298 9.21 12.72 27.34
C LYS A 298 8.80 11.26 27.24
N SER A 299 9.58 10.49 26.48
CA SER A 299 9.45 9.03 26.42
C SER A 299 9.75 8.39 27.78
N THR A 300 8.97 7.38 28.16
CA THR A 300 9.18 6.57 29.34
C THR A 300 10.48 5.74 29.22
N ALA A 301 10.99 5.23 30.33
CA ALA A 301 12.14 4.33 30.30
C ALA A 301 11.84 3.05 29.48
N ALA A 302 10.63 2.50 29.59
CA ALA A 302 10.20 1.34 28.84
C ALA A 302 10.16 1.59 27.32
N GLU A 303 9.61 2.73 26.87
CA GLU A 303 9.61 3.12 25.45
C GLU A 303 11.03 3.26 24.91
N LYS A 304 11.94 3.89 25.67
CA LYS A 304 13.34 4.04 25.29
C LYS A 304 14.06 2.68 25.17
N THR A 305 13.86 1.78 26.14
CA THR A 305 14.45 0.45 26.11
C THR A 305 13.93 -0.34 24.92
N LYS A 306 12.63 -0.32 24.66
CA LYS A 306 12.02 -1.01 23.53
C LYS A 306 12.57 -0.48 22.21
N LEU A 307 12.59 0.84 22.00
CA LEU A 307 13.17 1.47 20.81
C LEU A 307 14.65 1.08 20.62
N THR A 308 15.45 1.11 21.68
CA THR A 308 16.87 0.74 21.62
C THR A 308 17.03 -0.74 21.19
N THR A 309 16.20 -1.64 21.70
CA THR A 309 16.21 -3.06 21.32
C THR A 309 15.85 -3.24 19.85
N GLU A 310 14.78 -2.59 19.39
CA GLU A 310 14.33 -2.68 18.00
C GLU A 310 15.35 -2.05 17.02
N LEU A 311 15.95 -0.92 17.38
CA LEU A 311 17.04 -0.31 16.59
C LEU A 311 18.27 -1.21 16.50
N ALA A 312 18.62 -1.93 17.58
CA ALA A 312 19.73 -2.87 17.56
C ALA A 312 19.44 -4.07 16.65
N ALA A 313 18.22 -4.61 16.70
CA ALA A 313 17.77 -5.68 15.81
C ALA A 313 17.73 -5.22 14.34
N TRP A 314 17.20 -4.03 14.07
CA TRP A 314 17.16 -3.45 12.73
C TRP A 314 18.59 -3.28 12.15
N LYS A 315 19.52 -2.67 12.90
CA LYS A 315 20.92 -2.48 12.46
C LYS A 315 21.66 -3.79 12.22
N LYS A 316 21.30 -4.87 12.93
CA LYS A 316 21.84 -6.22 12.72
C LYS A 316 21.12 -7.00 11.64
N ASN A 317 20.09 -6.43 11.05
CA ASN A 317 19.18 -7.08 10.11
C ASN A 317 18.50 -8.35 10.70
N THR A 318 18.18 -8.34 11.97
CA THR A 318 17.50 -9.47 12.66
C THR A 318 16.05 -9.16 13.01
N ILE A 319 15.53 -7.97 12.67
CA ILE A 319 14.21 -7.49 13.10
C ILE A 319 13.07 -8.43 12.67
N ALA A 320 13.17 -9.04 11.49
CA ALA A 320 12.19 -10.01 11.01
C ALA A 320 12.34 -11.36 11.71
N GLN A 321 13.57 -11.86 11.85
CA GLN A 321 13.88 -13.11 12.55
C GLN A 321 13.47 -13.04 14.02
N ASP A 322 13.68 -11.88 14.66
CA ASP A 322 13.30 -11.61 16.06
C ASP A 322 11.79 -11.35 16.23
N GLN A 323 10.99 -11.45 15.14
CA GLN A 323 9.53 -11.28 15.13
C GLN A 323 9.06 -9.90 15.62
N LEU A 324 9.87 -8.86 15.40
CA LEU A 324 9.59 -7.49 15.85
C LEU A 324 8.80 -6.66 14.82
N LEU A 325 8.56 -7.21 13.61
CA LEU A 325 7.74 -6.54 12.60
C LEU A 325 6.25 -6.60 12.98
N LEU A 326 5.62 -5.46 13.04
CA LEU A 326 4.17 -5.31 13.28
C LEU A 326 3.34 -6.03 12.21
N ALA A 327 3.84 -6.08 10.97
CA ALA A 327 3.24 -6.83 9.88
C ALA A 327 3.13 -8.33 10.20
N GLN A 328 4.22 -8.96 10.70
CA GLN A 328 4.23 -10.38 11.11
C GLN A 328 3.29 -10.64 12.28
N GLN A 329 3.25 -9.76 13.27
CA GLN A 329 2.37 -9.86 14.43
C GLN A 329 0.89 -9.79 14.03
N LYS A 330 0.53 -8.90 13.08
CA LYS A 330 -0.82 -8.80 12.55
C LYS A 330 -1.21 -10.04 11.74
N MET A 331 -0.31 -10.56 10.91
CA MET A 331 -0.54 -11.76 10.10
C MET A 331 -0.83 -12.97 10.99
N LYS A 332 -0.03 -13.19 12.04
CA LYS A 332 -0.26 -14.29 13.02
C LYS A 332 -1.63 -14.19 13.70
N LYS A 333 -2.09 -12.99 14.05
CA LYS A 333 -3.42 -12.80 14.65
C LYS A 333 -4.54 -13.16 13.68
N VAL A 334 -4.43 -12.81 12.40
CA VAL A 334 -5.40 -13.16 11.36
C VAL A 334 -5.44 -14.67 11.15
N GLU A 335 -4.30 -15.32 11.00
CA GLU A 335 -4.22 -16.77 10.81
C GLU A 335 -4.79 -17.54 11.99
N ALA A 336 -4.52 -17.10 13.22
CA ALA A 336 -5.09 -17.71 14.42
C ALA A 336 -6.62 -17.56 14.46
N ALA A 337 -7.14 -16.40 14.11
CA ALA A 337 -8.60 -16.16 14.06
C ALA A 337 -9.30 -17.01 12.98
N GLU A 338 -8.68 -17.17 11.81
CA GLU A 338 -9.20 -18.03 10.73
C GLU A 338 -9.21 -19.52 11.12
N LYS A 339 -8.15 -20.00 11.80
CA LYS A 339 -8.09 -21.37 12.33
C LYS A 339 -9.23 -21.65 13.33
N ILE A 340 -9.47 -20.73 14.27
CA ILE A 340 -10.54 -20.84 15.25
C ILE A 340 -11.90 -20.88 14.56
N LYS A 341 -12.12 -20.03 13.57
CA LYS A 341 -13.37 -19.99 12.79
C LYS A 341 -13.59 -21.30 12.03
N SER A 342 -12.56 -21.80 11.33
CA SER A 342 -12.59 -23.06 10.59
C SER A 342 -12.91 -24.25 11.49
N ALA A 343 -12.29 -24.33 12.68
CA ALA A 343 -12.54 -25.39 13.66
C ALA A 343 -13.99 -25.35 14.16
N ARG A 344 -14.54 -24.18 14.43
CA ARG A 344 -15.96 -24.01 14.83
C ARG A 344 -16.93 -24.42 13.71
N ASP A 345 -16.66 -24.02 12.48
CA ASP A 345 -17.50 -24.34 11.31
C ASP A 345 -17.51 -25.86 11.01
N MET A 346 -16.43 -26.57 11.36
CA MET A 346 -16.34 -28.04 11.23
C MET A 346 -16.85 -28.80 12.47
N GLY A 347 -17.35 -28.10 13.50
CA GLY A 347 -17.84 -28.73 14.73
C GLY A 347 -16.74 -29.28 15.65
N ASP A 348 -15.49 -28.93 15.41
CA ASP A 348 -14.35 -29.31 16.24
C ASP A 348 -14.23 -28.35 17.43
N ASN A 349 -14.69 -28.81 18.60
CA ASN A 349 -14.60 -28.06 19.86
C ASN A 349 -13.23 -28.23 20.56
N SER A 350 -12.27 -28.91 19.95
CA SER A 350 -10.93 -29.15 20.54
C SER A 350 -9.96 -28.00 20.40
N ALA A 351 -10.33 -26.91 19.69
CA ALA A 351 -9.54 -25.70 19.65
C ALA A 351 -9.55 -25.03 21.03
N GLU A 352 -8.47 -25.20 21.78
CA GLU A 352 -8.26 -24.53 23.06
C GLU A 352 -8.48 -23.01 22.91
N THR A 353 -9.38 -22.48 23.72
CA THR A 353 -9.51 -21.03 23.91
C THR A 353 -8.15 -20.52 24.40
N PRO A 354 -7.51 -19.53 23.78
CA PRO A 354 -6.29 -18.96 24.32
C PRO A 354 -6.56 -18.57 25.77
N ALA A 355 -5.65 -18.99 26.69
CA ALA A 355 -5.77 -18.68 28.10
C ALA A 355 -6.07 -17.18 28.29
N ALA A 356 -6.96 -16.88 29.25
CA ALA A 356 -7.57 -15.57 29.50
C ALA A 356 -6.62 -14.51 30.07
N ASP A 357 -5.34 -14.47 29.66
CA ASP A 357 -4.35 -13.47 30.06
C ASP A 357 -4.02 -12.43 28.97
N THR A 358 -4.78 -12.41 27.89
CA THR A 358 -4.76 -11.25 27.00
C THR A 358 -5.88 -10.32 27.45
N PRO A 359 -5.60 -9.04 27.77
CA PRO A 359 -6.67 -8.09 28.05
C PRO A 359 -7.59 -8.10 26.83
N THR A 360 -8.83 -8.48 27.06
CA THR A 360 -9.93 -8.30 26.11
C THR A 360 -9.76 -6.91 25.52
N PRO A 361 -9.74 -6.69 24.20
CA PRO A 361 -9.87 -5.34 23.67
C PRO A 361 -11.16 -4.80 24.28
N THR A 362 -11.03 -3.92 25.25
CA THR A 362 -12.17 -3.14 25.74
C THR A 362 -12.79 -2.52 24.52
N ALA A 363 -14.10 -2.48 24.49
CA ALA A 363 -14.99 -1.91 23.46
C ALA A 363 -14.73 -0.41 23.17
N ALA A 364 -13.45 0.00 23.05
CA ALA A 364 -12.96 1.31 22.69
C ALA A 364 -12.66 1.45 21.20
N ASP A 365 -12.80 0.39 20.41
CA ASP A 365 -12.72 0.44 18.95
C ASP A 365 -14.05 0.84 18.28
N GLU A 366 -15.12 1.13 19.06
CA GLU A 366 -16.42 1.61 18.56
C GLU A 366 -16.66 3.12 18.73
N ASP A 367 -15.77 3.86 19.38
CA ASP A 367 -15.87 5.32 19.48
C ASP A 367 -15.02 6.05 18.42
N THR A 368 -15.43 5.88 17.17
CA THR A 368 -15.21 6.93 16.18
C THR A 368 -16.25 8.02 16.45
N PRO A 369 -15.89 9.29 16.67
CA PRO A 369 -16.85 10.37 16.85
C PRO A 369 -17.81 10.38 15.67
N GLY A 370 -19.07 10.11 15.91
CA GLY A 370 -20.12 10.04 14.92
C GLY A 370 -20.18 11.32 14.09
N PHE A 371 -19.94 11.21 12.81
CA PHE A 371 -20.41 12.21 11.86
C PHE A 371 -21.93 12.23 11.95
N ASN A 372 -22.47 13.34 12.43
CA ASN A 372 -23.90 13.63 12.49
C ASN A 372 -24.56 13.26 11.16
N LYS A 373 -25.50 12.31 11.21
CA LYS A 373 -26.41 12.03 10.11
C LYS A 373 -27.26 13.27 9.84
N VAL A 374 -26.84 14.10 8.92
CA VAL A 374 -27.69 15.13 8.33
C VAL A 374 -28.74 14.41 7.50
N LYS A 375 -29.97 14.38 8.00
CA LYS A 375 -31.14 13.92 7.24
C LYS A 375 -31.40 14.91 6.10
N VAL A 376 -30.92 14.62 4.90
CA VAL A 376 -31.34 15.33 3.70
C VAL A 376 -32.74 14.86 3.33
N LYS A 377 -33.75 15.70 3.54
CA LYS A 377 -35.10 15.52 3.02
C LYS A 377 -35.06 15.66 1.48
N THR A 378 -35.10 14.59 0.74
CA THR A 378 -35.32 14.61 -0.70
C THR A 378 -36.79 14.96 -0.99
N LYS A 379 -37.06 16.20 -1.40
CA LYS A 379 -38.30 16.57 -2.07
C LYS A 379 -38.29 15.99 -3.48
N ARG A 380 -39.17 15.03 -3.74
CA ARG A 380 -39.52 14.61 -5.10
C ARG A 380 -40.10 15.81 -5.86
N ARG A 381 -39.49 16.22 -6.96
CA ARG A 381 -40.14 16.93 -8.08
C ARG A 381 -39.98 16.05 -9.33
N GLY A 382 -41.10 15.51 -9.76
CA GLY A 382 -41.27 14.90 -11.07
C GLY A 382 -41.43 15.97 -12.14
N ALA A 383 -41.33 15.52 -13.37
CA ALA A 383 -41.51 16.22 -14.64
C ALA A 383 -40.28 17.06 -15.09
N ASP A 384 -39.48 16.45 -15.98
CA ASP A 384 -38.98 17.01 -17.25
C ASP A 384 -37.86 16.13 -17.83
N ALA A 385 -38.24 14.88 -18.21
CA ALA A 385 -37.35 13.97 -18.93
C ALA A 385 -37.94 13.59 -20.31
N GLN A 386 -38.33 14.58 -21.09
CA GLN A 386 -38.89 14.32 -22.44
C GLN A 386 -38.54 15.35 -23.52
N LYS A 387 -37.44 16.08 -23.40
CA LYS A 387 -37.01 17.07 -24.40
C LYS A 387 -35.53 17.08 -24.78
N ILE A 388 -34.81 15.98 -24.65
CA ILE A 388 -33.43 15.87 -25.16
C ILE A 388 -33.24 14.55 -25.92
N LYS A 389 -34.10 14.29 -26.93
CA LYS A 389 -33.93 13.18 -27.87
C LYS A 389 -34.20 13.54 -29.34
N GLU A 390 -34.20 14.81 -29.69
CA GLU A 390 -34.41 15.23 -31.08
C GLU A 390 -33.40 16.27 -31.56
N LYS A 391 -32.12 16.15 -31.22
CA LYS A 391 -31.06 16.99 -31.80
C LYS A 391 -29.73 16.27 -31.91
N ALA A 392 -29.74 15.07 -32.48
CA ALA A 392 -28.52 14.35 -32.87
C ALA A 392 -28.82 13.45 -34.07
N ALA A 393 -29.44 14.04 -35.12
CA ALA A 393 -29.57 13.46 -36.45
C ALA A 393 -29.84 14.61 -37.44
N GLU A 394 -28.77 15.40 -37.68
CA GLU A 394 -28.48 16.17 -38.89
C GLU A 394 -26.99 16.43 -38.96
#